data_cdbb3dda8fa7a637b0196c4a804c0fe5
#
_entry.id   cdbb3dda8fa7a637b0196c4a804c0fe5
#
_cell.length_a   1.000
_cell.length_b   1.000
_cell.length_c   1.000
_cell.angle_alpha   90.00
_cell.angle_beta   90.00
_cell.angle_gamma   90.00
#
_symmetry.space_group_name_H-M   'P 1'
#
loop_
_entity.id
_entity.type
_entity.pdbx_description
1 polymer ?
#
loop_
_entity_poly.entity_id
_entity_poly.type
_entity_poly.pdbx_seq_one_letter_code
_entity_poly.pdbx_strand_id
1 'polypeptide(L)'
;YVDADASTKPEAFAELIKKIGESDGVIASRKIRGATLVKKEPFLQRFGSRGFNLLARAMFGLPFSDTQCGAKLFTRKAIEAVLPELGITEFAFDVDLLYRLTKKGFKILELPTTWEHKAGAKFNFAQRFWKLIPNMFMSLCRLRLLYSPLKDVVRAYDLTIGKLKRR
;
A
#
# COMPACT_ATOMS: atom_id res chain seq x y z
N TYR A 1 2.27 -6.26 9.42
CA TYR A 1 2.65 -7.11 8.29
C TYR A 1 3.91 -6.63 7.59
N VAL A 2 4.49 -7.50 6.79
CA VAL A 2 5.71 -7.26 6.03
C VAL A 2 5.60 -7.95 4.68
N ASP A 3 6.22 -7.37 3.65
CA ASP A 3 6.37 -8.01 2.36
C ASP A 3 7.25 -9.26 2.47
N ALA A 4 6.84 -10.35 1.81
CA ALA A 4 7.52 -11.64 1.87
C ALA A 4 8.90 -11.65 1.18
N ASP A 5 9.25 -10.61 0.41
CA ASP A 5 10.51 -10.49 -0.32
C ASP A 5 11.69 -10.06 0.58
N ALA A 6 11.43 -9.76 1.85
CA ALA A 6 12.40 -9.27 2.83
C ALA A 6 13.21 -8.05 2.34
N SER A 7 12.63 -7.20 1.50
CA SER A 7 13.23 -5.93 1.06
C SER A 7 13.37 -4.92 2.20
N THR A 8 12.51 -5.03 3.21
CA THR A 8 12.62 -4.28 4.47
C THR A 8 13.35 -5.16 5.48
N LYS A 9 14.44 -4.66 6.03
CA LYS A 9 15.26 -5.42 6.97
C LYS A 9 14.54 -5.63 8.31
N PRO A 10 14.82 -6.75 9.03
CA PRO A 10 14.23 -7.03 10.34
C PRO A 10 14.42 -5.91 11.38
N GLU A 11 15.55 -5.20 11.33
CA GLU A 11 15.85 -4.08 12.22
C GLU A 11 14.84 -2.95 12.10
N ALA A 12 14.25 -2.74 10.91
CA ALA A 12 13.20 -1.76 10.71
C ALA A 12 11.97 -2.06 11.58
N PHE A 13 11.65 -3.34 11.80
CA PHE A 13 10.54 -3.73 12.69
C PHE A 13 10.82 -3.37 14.14
N ALA A 14 12.04 -3.51 14.60
CA ALA A 14 12.41 -3.10 15.96
C ALA A 14 12.12 -1.61 16.18
N GLU A 15 12.39 -0.77 15.18
CA GLU A 15 12.06 0.66 15.25
C GLU A 15 10.55 0.93 15.22
N LEU A 16 9.79 0.19 14.38
CA LEU A 16 8.31 0.30 14.37
C LEU A 16 7.73 -0.11 15.73
N ILE A 17 8.24 -1.19 16.34
CA ILE A 17 7.79 -1.69 17.64
C ILE A 17 8.08 -0.67 18.75
N LYS A 18 9.23 -0.01 18.76
CA LYS A 18 9.55 1.03 19.73
C LYS A 18 8.58 2.21 19.67
N LYS A 19 8.05 2.51 18.47
CA LYS A 19 7.23 3.70 18.22
C LYS A 19 5.72 3.46 18.23
N ILE A 20 5.26 2.21 18.23
CA ILE A 20 3.82 1.89 18.20
C ILE A 20 3.07 2.43 19.43
N GLY A 21 3.72 2.51 20.59
CA GLY A 21 3.11 3.03 21.82
C GLY A 21 2.72 4.51 21.75
N GLU A 22 3.23 5.27 20.78
CA GLU A 22 2.94 6.69 20.57
C GLU A 22 1.79 6.92 19.58
N SER A 23 1.26 5.85 18.98
CA SER A 23 0.30 5.92 17.86
C SER A 23 -0.53 4.65 17.75
N ASP A 24 -1.53 4.67 16.88
CA ASP A 24 -2.36 3.52 16.54
C ASP A 24 -1.76 2.67 15.41
N GLY A 25 -0.78 3.23 14.71
CA GLY A 25 -0.04 2.54 13.67
C GLY A 25 1.25 3.24 13.29
N VAL A 26 2.20 2.47 12.80
CA VAL A 26 3.49 2.95 12.32
C VAL A 26 3.79 2.31 10.98
N ILE A 27 4.16 3.11 9.99
CA ILE A 27 4.53 2.66 8.66
C ILE A 27 5.96 3.05 8.33
N ALA A 28 6.68 2.14 7.70
CA ALA A 28 8.01 2.42 7.18
C ALA A 28 7.90 3.22 5.87
N SER A 29 8.84 4.10 5.63
CA SER A 29 8.89 4.93 4.43
C SER A 29 10.29 4.98 3.84
N ARG A 30 10.34 4.85 2.51
CA ARG A 30 11.55 4.99 1.70
C ARG A 30 11.76 6.42 1.21
N LYS A 31 10.78 7.30 1.45
CA LYS A 31 10.66 8.60 0.78
C LYS A 31 10.81 9.80 1.70
N ILE A 32 10.83 9.60 3.00
CA ILE A 32 11.06 10.69 3.97
C ILE A 32 12.54 10.84 4.31
N ARG A 33 12.89 11.99 4.89
CA ARG A 33 14.26 12.29 5.32
C ARG A 33 14.74 11.25 6.33
N GLY A 34 15.95 10.75 6.14
CA GLY A 34 16.54 9.69 6.99
C GLY A 34 16.37 8.27 6.43
N ALA A 35 15.57 8.07 5.39
CA ALA A 35 15.47 6.77 4.73
C ALA A 35 16.75 6.46 3.93
N THR A 36 17.21 5.21 4.02
CA THR A 36 18.41 4.71 3.34
C THR A 36 18.03 3.66 2.29
N LEU A 37 18.37 3.92 1.03
CA LEU A 37 18.19 2.98 -0.06
C LEU A 37 19.53 2.32 -0.37
N VAL A 38 19.74 1.09 0.09
CA VAL A 38 21.01 0.34 -0.10
C VAL A 38 21.22 0.03 -1.57
N LYS A 39 20.15 -0.39 -2.27
CA LYS A 39 20.16 -0.64 -3.71
C LYS A 39 18.95 0.06 -4.35
N LYS A 40 19.24 0.90 -5.33
CA LYS A 40 18.19 1.67 -6.01
C LYS A 40 17.36 0.79 -6.93
N GLU A 41 16.05 1.01 -6.95
CA GLU A 41 15.16 0.44 -7.96
C GLU A 41 15.55 0.93 -9.38
N PRO A 42 15.31 0.13 -10.42
CA PRO A 42 15.39 0.59 -11.80
C PRO A 42 14.57 1.87 -12.01
N PHE A 43 15.06 2.75 -12.89
CA PHE A 43 14.44 4.07 -13.10
C PHE A 43 12.93 3.99 -13.41
N LEU A 44 12.54 3.05 -14.28
CA LEU A 44 11.16 2.86 -14.70
C LEU A 44 10.26 2.43 -13.53
N GLN A 45 10.74 1.51 -12.68
CA GLN A 45 10.03 1.05 -11.48
C GLN A 45 9.85 2.19 -10.47
N ARG A 46 10.91 2.98 -10.27
CA ARG A 46 10.87 4.15 -9.40
C ARG A 46 9.88 5.21 -9.89
N PHE A 47 9.83 5.43 -11.20
CA PHE A 47 8.86 6.36 -11.80
C PHE A 47 7.42 5.87 -11.59
N GLY A 48 7.13 4.60 -11.88
CA GLY A 48 5.80 3.99 -11.65
C GLY A 48 5.38 4.03 -10.18
N SER A 49 6.27 3.67 -9.27
CA SER A 49 6.03 3.72 -7.82
C SER A 49 5.76 5.13 -7.30
N ARG A 50 6.47 6.14 -7.84
CA ARG A 50 6.21 7.54 -7.48
C ARG A 50 4.89 8.05 -8.04
N GLY A 51 4.59 7.72 -9.29
CA GLY A 51 3.33 8.10 -9.95
C GLY A 51 2.13 7.50 -9.23
N PHE A 52 2.17 6.20 -8.92
CA PHE A 52 1.11 5.53 -8.16
C PHE A 52 0.90 6.19 -6.78
N ASN A 53 1.97 6.43 -6.03
CA ASN A 53 1.86 7.04 -4.71
C ASN A 53 1.31 8.48 -4.79
N LEU A 54 1.72 9.26 -5.79
CA LEU A 54 1.20 10.61 -6.01
C LEU A 54 -0.30 10.57 -6.31
N LEU A 55 -0.74 9.68 -7.19
CA LEU A 55 -2.16 9.49 -7.51
C LEU A 55 -2.96 9.02 -6.29
N ALA A 56 -2.47 8.04 -5.54
CA ALA A 56 -3.11 7.58 -4.32
C ALA A 56 -3.30 8.72 -3.32
N ARG A 57 -2.27 9.52 -3.10
CA ARG A 57 -2.33 10.70 -2.22
C ARG A 57 -3.34 11.73 -2.70
N ALA A 58 -3.31 12.07 -4.00
CA ALA A 58 -4.23 13.05 -4.58
C ALA A 58 -5.69 12.58 -4.54
N MET A 59 -5.95 11.31 -4.86
CA MET A 59 -7.30 10.75 -4.91
C MET A 59 -7.93 10.55 -3.53
N PHE A 60 -7.13 10.23 -2.50
CA PHE A 60 -7.61 9.87 -1.16
C PHE A 60 -7.22 10.86 -0.07
N GLY A 61 -6.47 11.92 -0.39
CA GLY A 61 -6.04 12.92 0.59
C GLY A 61 -5.11 12.35 1.67
N LEU A 62 -4.27 11.35 1.31
CA LEU A 62 -3.38 10.69 2.27
C LEU A 62 -2.17 11.55 2.60
N PRO A 63 -1.84 11.74 3.90
CA PRO A 63 -0.70 12.54 4.32
C PRO A 63 0.65 11.83 4.18
N PHE A 64 0.65 10.53 3.82
CA PHE A 64 1.85 9.69 3.83
C PHE A 64 2.68 9.84 2.55
N SER A 65 4.00 9.91 2.71
CA SER A 65 4.95 10.00 1.60
C SER A 65 5.15 8.68 0.87
N ASP A 66 5.00 7.55 1.57
CA ASP A 66 5.15 6.19 1.02
C ASP A 66 4.03 5.25 1.49
N THR A 67 2.97 5.15 0.72
CA THR A 67 1.83 4.26 1.04
C THR A 67 2.13 2.79 0.76
N GLN A 68 3.17 2.47 -0.03
CA GLN A 68 3.45 1.14 -0.57
C GLN A 68 4.69 0.47 0.03
N CYS A 69 5.27 1.02 1.10
CA CYS A 69 6.37 0.35 1.78
C CYS A 69 5.85 -0.88 2.54
N GLY A 70 6.49 -2.02 2.34
CA GLY A 70 6.05 -3.33 2.81
C GLY A 70 6.19 -3.61 4.30
N ALA A 71 6.52 -2.62 5.12
CA ALA A 71 6.61 -2.78 6.58
C ALA A 71 5.65 -1.83 7.27
N LYS A 72 4.62 -2.40 7.89
CA LYS A 72 3.60 -1.64 8.62
C LYS A 72 3.18 -2.37 9.88
N LEU A 73 3.05 -1.65 10.98
CA LEU A 73 2.62 -2.17 12.27
C LEU A 73 1.42 -1.36 12.76
N PHE A 74 0.38 -2.03 13.20
CA PHE A 74 -0.83 -1.39 13.71
C PHE A 74 -1.26 -2.03 15.02
N THR A 75 -1.92 -1.28 15.87
CA THR A 75 -2.57 -1.82 17.06
C THR A 75 -3.73 -2.73 16.65
N ARG A 76 -4.04 -3.71 17.48
CA ARG A 76 -5.20 -4.58 17.29
C ARG A 76 -6.49 -3.76 17.13
N LYS A 77 -6.70 -2.77 18.01
CA LYS A 77 -7.84 -1.86 17.98
C LYS A 77 -8.00 -1.18 16.61
N ALA A 78 -6.92 -0.65 16.04
CA ALA A 78 -6.96 0.02 14.75
C ALA A 78 -7.35 -0.93 13.61
N ILE A 79 -6.76 -2.13 13.58
CA ILE A 79 -7.06 -3.13 12.55
C ILE A 79 -8.49 -3.66 12.67
N GLU A 80 -8.94 -4.07 13.85
CA GLU A 80 -10.30 -4.60 14.07
C GLU A 80 -11.37 -3.59 13.67
N ALA A 81 -11.10 -2.29 13.86
CA ALA A 81 -12.03 -1.23 13.48
C ALA A 81 -12.21 -1.05 11.97
N VAL A 82 -11.26 -1.46 11.13
CA VAL A 82 -11.31 -1.26 9.69
C VAL A 82 -11.42 -2.55 8.88
N LEU A 83 -11.00 -3.68 9.44
CA LEU A 83 -10.94 -4.98 8.76
C LEU A 83 -12.26 -5.40 8.09
N PRO A 84 -13.44 -5.25 8.72
CA PRO A 84 -14.71 -5.62 8.10
C PRO A 84 -15.09 -4.78 6.88
N GLU A 85 -14.47 -3.61 6.75
CA GLU A 85 -14.80 -2.67 5.69
C GLU A 85 -13.84 -2.75 4.50
N LEU A 86 -12.68 -3.41 4.64
CA LEU A 86 -11.69 -3.53 3.57
C LEU A 86 -12.30 -4.23 2.35
N GLY A 87 -12.28 -3.56 1.21
CA GLY A 87 -12.91 -4.03 -0.01
C GLY A 87 -11.94 -4.43 -1.13
N ILE A 88 -10.65 -4.12 -0.98
CA ILE A 88 -9.63 -4.34 -2.00
C ILE A 88 -8.52 -5.24 -1.45
N THR A 89 -8.18 -6.27 -2.21
CA THR A 89 -7.10 -7.23 -1.88
C THR A 89 -5.92 -7.17 -2.84
N GLU A 90 -5.96 -6.23 -3.80
CA GLU A 90 -4.97 -6.06 -4.85
C GLU A 90 -4.00 -4.91 -4.52
N PHE A 91 -3.40 -4.30 -5.55
CA PHE A 91 -2.40 -3.22 -5.42
C PHE A 91 -2.86 -2.01 -4.60
N ALA A 92 -4.15 -1.75 -4.50
CA ALA A 92 -4.69 -0.65 -3.71
C ALA A 92 -5.01 -1.02 -2.24
N PHE A 93 -4.70 -2.25 -1.80
CA PHE A 93 -4.95 -2.68 -0.41
C PHE A 93 -4.33 -1.73 0.62
N ASP A 94 -3.06 -1.38 0.46
CA ASP A 94 -2.37 -0.46 1.35
C ASP A 94 -3.04 0.91 1.41
N VAL A 95 -3.53 1.39 0.26
CA VAL A 95 -4.23 2.67 0.15
C VAL A 95 -5.58 2.59 0.85
N ASP A 96 -6.35 1.50 0.67
CA ASP A 96 -7.64 1.27 1.32
C ASP A 96 -7.47 1.25 2.85
N LEU A 97 -6.51 0.46 3.32
CA LEU A 97 -6.21 0.34 4.75
C LEU A 97 -5.84 1.70 5.38
N LEU A 98 -4.87 2.40 4.81
CA LEU A 98 -4.42 3.69 5.34
C LEU A 98 -5.51 4.76 5.25
N TYR A 99 -6.29 4.78 4.19
CA TYR A 99 -7.41 5.71 4.03
C TYR A 99 -8.48 5.50 5.10
N ARG A 100 -8.88 4.25 5.37
CA ARG A 100 -9.87 3.93 6.41
C ARG A 100 -9.38 4.29 7.79
N LEU A 101 -8.15 3.92 8.11
CA LEU A 101 -7.54 4.28 9.39
C LEU A 101 -7.51 5.80 9.60
N THR A 102 -7.06 6.55 8.60
CA THR A 102 -7.03 8.02 8.63
C THR A 102 -8.45 8.60 8.78
N LYS A 103 -9.43 8.08 8.02
CA LYS A 103 -10.82 8.54 8.09
C LYS A 103 -11.48 8.29 9.45
N LYS A 104 -11.10 7.21 10.12
CA LYS A 104 -11.57 6.90 11.49
C LYS A 104 -10.81 7.66 12.58
N GLY A 105 -9.85 8.51 12.20
CA GLY A 105 -9.10 9.35 13.14
C GLY A 105 -7.96 8.64 13.86
N PHE A 106 -7.55 7.44 13.39
CA PHE A 106 -6.39 6.76 13.97
C PHE A 106 -5.10 7.50 13.63
N LYS A 107 -4.23 7.63 14.63
CA LYS A 107 -2.93 8.28 14.50
C LYS A 107 -1.92 7.31 13.90
N ILE A 108 -1.46 7.60 12.68
CA ILE A 108 -0.45 6.79 12.00
C ILE A 108 0.84 7.60 11.86
N LEU A 109 1.96 7.04 12.33
CA LEU A 109 3.29 7.62 12.17
C LEU A 109 3.99 7.05 10.96
N GLU A 110 4.74 7.90 10.24
CA GLU A 110 5.59 7.49 9.13
C GLU A 110 7.06 7.60 9.57
N LEU A 111 7.81 6.49 9.54
CA LEU A 111 9.22 6.41 9.96
C LEU A 111 10.13 6.09 8.79
N PRO A 112 11.34 6.68 8.77
CA PRO A 112 12.34 6.33 7.76
C PRO A 112 12.80 4.88 7.95
N THR A 113 13.10 4.21 6.84
CA THR A 113 13.58 2.83 6.88
C THR A 113 14.79 2.62 6.00
N THR A 114 15.57 1.59 6.33
CA THR A 114 16.59 1.04 5.43
C THR A 114 15.94 -0.02 4.55
N TRP A 115 15.98 0.22 3.25
CA TRP A 115 15.36 -0.63 2.26
C TRP A 115 16.36 -1.07 1.18
N GLU A 116 16.29 -2.33 0.77
CA GLU A 116 17.13 -2.89 -0.26
C GLU A 116 16.29 -3.52 -1.37
N HIS A 117 16.51 -3.05 -2.60
CA HIS A 117 15.89 -3.67 -3.75
C HIS A 117 16.45 -5.07 -3.95
N LYS A 118 15.65 -6.10 -3.69
CA LYS A 118 15.99 -7.48 -4.02
C LYS A 118 15.54 -7.75 -5.44
N ALA A 119 16.50 -7.88 -6.34
CA ALA A 119 16.26 -8.36 -7.70
C ALA A 119 15.76 -9.81 -7.61
N GLY A 120 14.47 -10.01 -7.46
CA GLY A 120 13.84 -11.30 -7.67
C GLY A 120 14.05 -11.70 -9.13
N ALA A 121 14.36 -12.98 -9.35
CA ALA A 121 14.61 -13.69 -10.60
C ALA A 121 14.48 -12.89 -11.90
N LYS A 122 15.35 -13.19 -12.87
CA LYS A 122 15.46 -12.70 -14.27
C LYS A 122 14.12 -12.54 -15.01
N PHE A 123 13.23 -11.69 -14.50
CA PHE A 123 11.99 -11.38 -15.19
C PHE A 123 12.18 -10.15 -16.06
N ASN A 124 11.76 -10.23 -17.30
CA ASN A 124 11.65 -9.10 -18.23
C ASN A 124 10.75 -8.01 -17.60
N PHE A 125 11.36 -7.20 -16.74
CA PHE A 125 10.68 -6.15 -15.98
C PHE A 125 9.92 -5.20 -16.92
N ALA A 126 10.48 -4.88 -18.09
CA ALA A 126 9.84 -4.00 -19.06
C ALA A 126 8.50 -4.56 -19.57
N GLN A 127 8.42 -5.85 -19.92
CA GLN A 127 7.16 -6.47 -20.37
C GLN A 127 6.11 -6.52 -19.25
N ARG A 128 6.55 -6.75 -18.02
CA ARG A 128 5.65 -6.81 -16.85
C ARG A 128 5.18 -5.43 -16.43
N PHE A 129 6.03 -4.41 -16.59
CA PHE A 129 5.71 -3.03 -16.25
C PHE A 129 4.48 -2.50 -16.99
N TRP A 130 4.39 -2.71 -18.30
CA TRP A 130 3.24 -2.27 -19.11
C TRP A 130 1.91 -2.96 -18.75
N LYS A 131 1.98 -4.17 -18.18
CA LYS A 131 0.79 -4.86 -17.66
C LYS A 131 0.45 -4.41 -16.23
N LEU A 132 1.46 -4.12 -15.43
CA LEU A 132 1.32 -3.80 -14.01
C LEU A 132 0.71 -2.41 -13.80
N ILE A 133 1.18 -1.39 -14.53
CA ILE A 133 0.75 0.00 -14.36
C ILE A 133 -0.75 0.19 -14.60
N PRO A 134 -1.35 -0.32 -15.70
CA PRO A 134 -2.80 -0.24 -15.87
C PRO A 134 -3.58 -0.91 -14.73
N ASN A 135 -3.13 -2.09 -14.27
CA ASN A 135 -3.79 -2.80 -13.17
C ASN A 135 -3.71 -2.02 -11.85
N MET A 136 -2.57 -1.42 -11.56
CA MET A 136 -2.41 -0.56 -10.38
C MET A 136 -3.34 0.65 -10.43
N PHE A 137 -3.41 1.32 -11.59
CA PHE A 137 -4.31 2.45 -11.80
C PHE A 137 -5.79 2.04 -11.70
N MET A 138 -6.17 0.93 -12.35
CA MET A 138 -7.54 0.39 -12.26
C MET A 138 -7.93 0.03 -10.82
N SER A 139 -7.00 -0.52 -10.04
CA SER A 139 -7.22 -0.78 -8.60
C SER A 139 -7.55 0.50 -7.83
N LEU A 140 -6.84 1.61 -8.09
CA LEU A 140 -7.13 2.90 -7.46
C LEU A 140 -8.49 3.47 -7.89
N CYS A 141 -8.79 3.40 -9.19
CA CYS A 141 -10.10 3.85 -9.72
C CYS A 141 -11.23 3.04 -9.09
N ARG A 142 -11.10 1.72 -9.05
CA ARG A 142 -12.08 0.83 -8.41
C ARG A 142 -12.25 1.17 -6.93
N LEU A 143 -11.14 1.36 -6.21
CA LEU A 143 -11.19 1.79 -4.82
C LEU A 143 -11.93 3.12 -4.67
N ARG A 144 -11.65 4.10 -5.54
CA ARG A 144 -12.34 5.40 -5.51
C ARG A 144 -13.84 5.27 -5.76
N LEU A 145 -14.26 4.37 -6.65
CA LEU A 145 -15.67 4.09 -6.92
C LEU A 145 -16.35 3.44 -5.71
N LEU A 146 -15.69 2.55 -4.97
CA LEU A 146 -16.22 1.96 -3.74
C LEU A 146 -16.48 2.99 -2.64
N TYR A 147 -15.80 4.14 -2.69
CA TYR A 147 -16.04 5.28 -1.78
C TYR A 147 -16.99 6.35 -2.37
N SER A 148 -17.61 6.06 -3.50
CA SER A 148 -18.57 6.94 -4.16
C SER A 148 -20.01 6.41 -3.97
N PRO A 149 -21.04 7.18 -4.36
CA PRO A 149 -22.42 6.70 -4.41
C PRO A 149 -22.62 5.47 -5.32
N LEU A 150 -21.66 5.21 -6.22
CA LEU A 150 -21.70 4.07 -7.16
C LEU A 150 -21.18 2.74 -6.54
N LYS A 151 -20.90 2.71 -5.25
CA LYS A 151 -20.36 1.53 -4.53
C LYS A 151 -21.15 0.24 -4.78
N ASP A 152 -22.46 0.34 -4.84
CA ASP A 152 -23.33 -0.84 -4.99
C ASP A 152 -23.28 -1.41 -6.40
N VAL A 153 -23.08 -0.56 -7.41
CA VAL A 153 -22.83 -0.99 -8.81
C VAL A 153 -21.52 -1.75 -8.90
N VAL A 154 -20.45 -1.23 -8.27
CA VAL A 154 -19.15 -1.91 -8.26
C VAL A 154 -19.22 -3.24 -7.54
N ARG A 155 -19.91 -3.32 -6.40
CA ARG A 155 -20.11 -4.57 -5.66
C ARG A 155 -20.88 -5.61 -6.45
N ALA A 156 -21.95 -5.20 -7.14
CA ALA A 156 -22.74 -6.08 -8.01
C ALA A 156 -21.89 -6.64 -9.17
N TYR A 157 -21.07 -5.80 -9.79
CA TYR A 157 -20.14 -6.21 -10.84
C TYR A 157 -19.12 -7.22 -10.34
N ASP A 158 -18.53 -7.00 -9.15
CA ASP A 158 -17.56 -7.91 -8.52
C ASP A 158 -18.15 -9.28 -8.20
N LEU A 159 -19.38 -9.32 -7.71
CA LEU A 159 -20.10 -10.56 -7.45
C LEU A 159 -20.37 -11.35 -8.74
N THR A 160 -20.67 -10.65 -9.83
CA THR A 160 -20.94 -11.28 -11.14
C THR A 160 -19.67 -11.89 -11.73
N ILE A 161 -18.55 -11.13 -11.72
CA ILE A 161 -17.25 -11.64 -12.23
C ILE A 161 -16.68 -12.73 -11.32
N GLY A 162 -16.83 -12.59 -10.02
CA GLY A 162 -16.40 -13.61 -9.06
C GLY A 162 -17.11 -14.95 -9.26
N LYS A 163 -18.38 -14.93 -9.66
CA LYS A 163 -19.14 -16.14 -10.05
C LYS A 163 -18.67 -16.73 -11.39
N LEU A 164 -18.32 -15.89 -12.36
CA LEU A 164 -17.81 -16.33 -13.67
C LEU A 164 -16.41 -16.96 -13.60
N LYS A 165 -15.54 -16.48 -12.70
CA LYS A 165 -14.18 -17.03 -12.52
C LYS A 165 -14.13 -18.34 -11.71
N ARG A 166 -15.24 -18.73 -11.08
CA ARG A 166 -15.36 -20.00 -10.31
C ARG A 166 -16.02 -21.14 -11.11
N ARG A 167 -16.41 -20.87 -12.34
CA ARG A 167 -16.87 -21.87 -13.33
C ARG A 167 -15.75 -22.13 -14.34
#